data_efc638370deca0e1997ca157c39ee1e7
#
_entry.id   efc638370deca0e1997ca157c39ee1e7
#
_cell.length_a   1.000
_cell.length_b   1.000
_cell.length_c   1.000
_cell.angle_alpha   90.00
_cell.angle_beta   90.00
_cell.angle_gamma   90.00
#
_symmetry.space_group_name_H-M   'P 1'
#
loop_
_entity.id
_entity.type
_entity.pdbx_description
1 polymer ?
#
loop_
_entity_poly.entity_id
_entity_poly.type
_entity_poly.pdbx_seq_one_letter_code
_entity_poly.pdbx_strand_id
1 'polypeptide(L)'
;AVAVQFGARKFYTGIVWRVHDRRPPFKTVKSIQRVLYGAPLLSAQQMAFWEWVAAYYMCTPGEVMRVGLPSLMKPSGDTEEEFTEEEFRPRTECYVALAPGLHDEGRLHEAFEKLERRAPRQYEALLELASAGDGERIPTGEVARRLLRADYAVLHALERKGYIVSAERERTVERGGSAFRLPELTPAQLAALESLRGQFARKPAALLHGITGSGKTEVYIHLIAEVLARGGDVLLLVPEIALTAQLIERMERIFGSRVTTYHSKLTNRRRTETYLRLNRSQGGEFVVGVRSSIFLPLKRLQLVVVDEEHDASYKQAD
;
A
#
# COMPACT_ATOMS: atom_id res chain seq x y z
N ALA A 1 18.23 4.12 -0.01
CA ALA A 1 19.12 3.01 0.40
C ALA A 1 20.27 2.88 -0.57
N VAL A 2 21.35 2.25 -0.13
CA VAL A 2 22.60 2.12 -0.89
C VAL A 2 23.19 0.73 -0.71
N ALA A 3 23.88 0.26 -1.73
CA ALA A 3 24.74 -0.92 -1.64
C ALA A 3 26.13 -0.51 -1.15
N VAL A 4 26.59 -1.13 -0.08
CA VAL A 4 27.93 -0.89 0.49
C VAL A 4 28.69 -2.20 0.64
N GLN A 5 29.97 -2.18 0.31
CA GLN A 5 30.84 -3.32 0.50
C GLN A 5 31.37 -3.35 1.94
N PHE A 6 31.17 -4.46 2.62
CA PHE A 6 31.72 -4.73 3.95
C PHE A 6 32.70 -5.90 3.90
N GLY A 7 33.89 -5.70 4.45
CA GLY A 7 34.96 -6.68 4.31
C GLY A 7 35.49 -6.78 2.86
N ALA A 8 36.00 -7.94 2.45
CA ALA A 8 36.64 -8.14 1.16
C ALA A 8 35.64 -8.49 0.03
N ARG A 9 34.51 -9.14 0.34
CA ARG A 9 33.63 -9.73 -0.68
C ARG A 9 32.13 -9.48 -0.48
N LYS A 10 31.68 -9.13 0.71
CA LYS A 10 30.23 -9.06 1.02
C LYS A 10 29.68 -7.66 0.79
N PHE A 11 28.52 -7.61 0.16
CA PHE A 11 27.73 -6.41 -0.04
C PHE A 11 26.48 -6.44 0.86
N TYR A 12 26.12 -5.29 1.36
CA TYR A 12 24.95 -5.09 2.23
C TYR A 12 24.16 -3.88 1.82
N THR A 13 22.88 -3.93 2.06
CA THR A 13 22.01 -2.75 1.99
C THR A 13 22.21 -1.88 3.22
N GLY A 14 22.53 -0.61 3.00
CA GLY A 14 22.61 0.43 4.03
C GLY A 14 21.60 1.53 3.80
N ILE A 15 21.19 2.18 4.89
CA ILE A 15 20.43 3.43 4.82
C ILE A 15 21.40 4.59 5.08
N VAL A 16 21.42 5.57 4.16
CA VAL A 16 22.16 6.80 4.38
C VAL A 16 21.45 7.60 5.46
N TRP A 17 22.06 7.67 6.64
CA TRP A 17 21.46 8.33 7.80
C TRP A 17 21.73 9.82 7.83
N ARG A 18 22.97 10.22 7.51
CA ARG A 18 23.41 11.63 7.42
C ARG A 18 24.43 11.79 6.30
N VAL A 19 24.41 12.94 5.68
CA VAL A 19 25.44 13.38 4.73
C VAL A 19 26.19 14.53 5.38
N HIS A 20 27.53 14.49 5.37
CA HIS A 20 28.38 15.52 5.95
C HIS A 20 29.78 15.53 5.29
N ASP A 21 30.47 16.64 5.37
CA ASP A 21 31.81 16.82 4.78
C ASP A 21 32.95 16.44 5.74
N ARG A 22 32.64 16.02 6.96
CA ARG A 22 33.65 15.63 7.95
C ARG A 22 34.29 14.32 7.54
N ARG A 23 35.60 14.33 7.27
CA ARG A 23 36.37 13.11 6.98
C ARG A 23 36.40 12.20 8.20
N PRO A 24 36.02 10.91 8.06
CA PRO A 24 36.08 9.97 9.18
C PRO A 24 37.55 9.67 9.55
N PRO A 25 37.81 9.28 10.80
CA PRO A 25 39.18 9.04 11.31
C PRO A 25 39.81 7.72 10.81
N PHE A 26 39.31 7.17 9.73
CA PHE A 26 39.81 5.91 9.16
C PHE A 26 40.77 6.16 8.02
N LYS A 27 41.83 5.31 7.92
CA LYS A 27 42.82 5.40 6.83
C LYS A 27 42.20 5.12 5.46
N THR A 28 41.22 4.21 5.40
CA THR A 28 40.58 3.81 4.15
C THR A 28 39.06 3.92 4.34
N VAL A 29 38.40 4.62 3.45
CA VAL A 29 36.95 4.73 3.36
C VAL A 29 36.51 4.14 2.02
N LYS A 30 35.57 3.19 2.05
CA LYS A 30 34.99 2.63 0.84
C LYS A 30 33.89 3.51 0.32
N SER A 31 33.81 3.66 -0.99
CA SER A 31 32.72 4.37 -1.66
C SER A 31 31.43 3.57 -1.59
N ILE A 32 30.30 4.28 -1.64
CA ILE A 32 28.98 3.68 -1.94
C ILE A 32 29.09 3.11 -3.36
N GLN A 33 28.76 1.83 -3.51
CA GLN A 33 28.83 1.16 -4.81
C GLN A 33 27.66 1.56 -5.70
N ARG A 34 26.47 1.57 -5.13
CA ARG A 34 25.24 1.85 -5.89
C ARG A 34 24.16 2.47 -5.00
N VAL A 35 23.34 3.36 -5.59
CA VAL A 35 22.07 3.81 -5.01
C VAL A 35 20.98 2.85 -5.46
N LEU A 36 20.30 2.22 -4.50
CA LEU A 36 19.34 1.14 -4.78
C LEU A 36 17.94 1.64 -5.16
N TYR A 37 17.57 2.84 -4.72
CA TYR A 37 16.25 3.42 -4.98
C TYR A 37 16.39 4.88 -5.38
N GLY A 38 15.64 5.30 -6.39
CA GLY A 38 15.63 6.68 -6.88
C GLY A 38 14.97 7.69 -5.93
N ALA A 39 14.25 7.20 -4.90
CA ALA A 39 13.60 8.03 -3.89
C ALA A 39 13.98 7.57 -2.47
N PRO A 40 13.90 8.45 -1.46
CA PRO A 40 14.12 8.10 -0.06
C PRO A 40 13.14 7.00 0.38
N LEU A 41 13.66 5.94 1.01
CA LEU A 41 12.84 4.87 1.59
C LEU A 41 12.24 5.23 2.94
N LEU A 42 12.87 6.14 3.67
CA LEU A 42 12.45 6.61 4.99
C LEU A 42 12.26 8.12 4.94
N SER A 43 11.19 8.58 5.56
CA SER A 43 11.00 9.99 5.87
C SER A 43 11.83 10.38 7.11
N ALA A 44 12.04 11.68 7.32
CA ALA A 44 12.71 12.18 8.52
C ALA A 44 11.97 11.73 9.81
N GLN A 45 10.64 11.68 9.78
CA GLN A 45 9.83 11.22 10.90
C GLN A 45 10.06 9.74 11.20
N GLN A 46 10.15 8.89 10.18
CA GLN A 46 10.47 7.47 10.37
C GLN A 46 11.89 7.28 10.91
N MET A 47 12.85 8.07 10.44
CA MET A 47 14.22 8.02 10.96
C MET A 47 14.25 8.38 12.45
N ALA A 48 13.57 9.45 12.86
CA ALA A 48 13.45 9.84 14.26
C ALA A 48 12.76 8.75 15.11
N PHE A 49 11.72 8.12 14.57
CA PHE A 49 11.04 6.99 15.22
C PHE A 49 11.98 5.80 15.39
N TRP A 50 12.78 5.46 14.38
CA TRP A 50 13.74 4.36 14.47
C TRP A 50 14.88 4.65 15.45
N GLU A 51 15.33 5.91 15.52
CA GLU A 51 16.30 6.33 16.57
C GLU A 51 15.71 6.16 17.96
N TRP A 52 14.44 6.56 18.14
CA TRP A 52 13.76 6.37 19.42
C TRP A 52 13.62 4.89 19.78
N VAL A 53 13.21 4.04 18.83
CA VAL A 53 13.12 2.58 19.04
C VAL A 53 14.47 2.00 19.42
N ALA A 54 15.53 2.37 18.72
CA ALA A 54 16.89 1.90 19.00
C ALA A 54 17.35 2.30 20.41
N ALA A 55 17.10 3.55 20.79
CA ALA A 55 17.44 4.03 22.14
C ALA A 55 16.61 3.36 23.24
N TYR A 56 15.30 3.21 23.02
CA TYR A 56 14.38 2.61 24.00
C TYR A 56 14.68 1.13 24.27
N TYR A 57 14.98 0.36 23.22
CA TYR A 57 15.30 -1.06 23.31
C TYR A 57 16.80 -1.36 23.43
N MET A 58 17.64 -0.30 23.54
CA MET A 58 19.10 -0.43 23.66
C MET A 58 19.71 -1.28 22.54
N CYS A 59 19.20 -1.13 21.31
CA CYS A 59 19.69 -1.81 20.12
C CYS A 59 20.22 -0.81 19.08
N THR A 60 20.84 -1.32 18.03
CA THR A 60 21.37 -0.46 16.95
C THR A 60 20.29 -0.07 15.94
N PRO A 61 20.39 1.09 15.27
CA PRO A 61 19.50 1.44 14.16
C PRO A 61 19.49 0.40 13.02
N GLY A 62 20.60 -0.35 12.83
CA GLY A 62 20.69 -1.45 11.88
C GLY A 62 19.78 -2.63 12.25
N GLU A 63 19.65 -2.93 13.54
CA GLU A 63 18.71 -3.97 14.01
C GLU A 63 17.27 -3.51 13.81
N VAL A 64 16.95 -2.25 14.09
CA VAL A 64 15.63 -1.67 13.78
C VAL A 64 15.34 -1.76 12.28
N MET A 65 16.31 -1.45 11.42
CA MET A 65 16.19 -1.59 9.96
C MET A 65 15.86 -3.03 9.56
N ARG A 66 16.46 -4.02 10.21
CA ARG A 66 16.19 -5.44 9.91
C ARG A 66 14.73 -5.83 10.13
N VAL A 67 14.09 -5.24 11.12
CA VAL A 67 12.67 -5.47 11.43
C VAL A 67 11.77 -4.53 10.60
N GLY A 68 12.16 -3.29 10.44
CA GLY A 68 11.35 -2.24 9.84
C GLY A 68 11.20 -2.32 8.32
N LEU A 69 12.20 -2.84 7.61
CA LEU A 69 12.12 -3.01 6.16
C LEU A 69 11.74 -4.44 5.77
N PRO A 70 10.90 -4.62 4.74
CA PRO A 70 10.67 -5.93 4.12
C PRO A 70 11.98 -6.60 3.66
N SER A 71 12.02 -7.92 3.70
CA SER A 71 13.23 -8.69 3.42
C SER A 71 13.81 -8.42 2.03
N LEU A 72 12.96 -8.36 1.01
CA LEU A 72 13.39 -8.09 -0.37
C LEU A 72 13.93 -6.68 -0.58
N MET A 73 13.70 -5.74 0.34
CA MET A 73 14.29 -4.40 0.29
C MET A 73 15.69 -4.32 0.90
N LYS A 74 16.21 -5.43 1.38
CA LYS A 74 17.53 -5.55 2.01
C LYS A 74 18.34 -6.66 1.34
N PRO A 75 18.54 -6.61 0.01
CA PRO A 75 19.40 -7.59 -0.63
C PRO A 75 20.78 -7.58 0.02
N SER A 76 21.37 -8.76 0.10
CA SER A 76 22.74 -8.96 0.52
C SER A 76 23.31 -10.07 -0.33
N GLY A 77 24.57 -9.97 -0.74
CA GLY A 77 25.17 -10.96 -1.61
C GLY A 77 26.67 -10.86 -1.68
N ASP A 78 27.28 -11.80 -2.37
CA ASP A 78 28.71 -11.84 -2.58
C ASP A 78 29.14 -11.12 -3.87
N THR A 79 28.19 -10.72 -4.72
CA THR A 79 28.43 -10.00 -5.98
C THR A 79 27.50 -8.77 -6.10
N GLU A 80 27.94 -7.78 -6.89
CA GLU A 80 27.15 -6.58 -7.19
C GLU A 80 25.91 -6.89 -8.03
N GLU A 81 25.94 -7.96 -8.82
CA GLU A 81 24.85 -8.40 -9.69
C GLU A 81 23.64 -8.94 -8.91
N GLU A 82 23.84 -9.40 -7.67
CA GLU A 82 22.76 -9.84 -6.78
C GLU A 82 21.89 -8.69 -6.28
N PHE A 83 22.33 -7.43 -6.47
CA PHE A 83 21.56 -6.22 -6.15
C PHE A 83 20.77 -5.72 -7.37
N THR A 84 20.01 -6.55 -8.04
CA THR A 84 19.23 -6.14 -9.22
C THR A 84 17.88 -5.51 -8.81
N GLU A 85 17.56 -4.37 -9.42
CA GLU A 85 16.26 -3.70 -9.23
C GLU A 85 15.08 -4.51 -9.77
N GLU A 86 15.33 -5.53 -10.59
CA GLU A 86 14.29 -6.34 -11.24
C GLU A 86 13.40 -7.10 -10.26
N GLU A 87 13.94 -7.46 -9.07
CA GLU A 87 13.14 -8.12 -8.03
C GLU A 87 12.09 -7.22 -7.37
N PHE A 88 12.21 -5.90 -7.53
CA PHE A 88 11.39 -4.90 -6.86
C PHE A 88 10.39 -4.17 -7.75
N ARG A 89 10.26 -4.57 -9.01
CA ARG A 89 9.23 -3.96 -9.87
C ARG A 89 7.84 -4.34 -9.31
N PRO A 90 7.00 -3.35 -8.98
CA PRO A 90 5.60 -3.61 -8.66
C PRO A 90 4.98 -4.44 -9.78
N ARG A 91 4.03 -5.32 -9.45
CA ARG A 91 3.26 -5.96 -10.50
C ARG A 91 2.54 -4.89 -11.30
N THR A 92 2.90 -4.76 -12.53
CA THR A 92 2.14 -3.99 -13.49
C THR A 92 0.91 -4.79 -13.88
N GLU A 93 -0.20 -4.11 -14.01
CA GLU A 93 -1.40 -4.64 -14.62
C GLU A 93 -1.53 -3.97 -15.99
N CYS A 94 -1.82 -4.75 -17.01
CA CYS A 94 -2.06 -4.20 -18.33
C CYS A 94 -3.48 -3.61 -18.36
N TYR A 95 -3.59 -2.38 -18.79
CA TYR A 95 -4.85 -1.66 -18.98
C TYR A 95 -5.06 -1.40 -20.45
N VAL A 96 -6.31 -1.47 -20.90
CA VAL A 96 -6.70 -1.13 -22.26
C VAL A 96 -7.64 0.08 -22.26
N ALA A 97 -7.55 0.87 -23.30
CA ALA A 97 -8.46 1.98 -23.57
C ALA A 97 -8.71 2.07 -25.07
N LEU A 98 -9.75 2.79 -25.48
CA LEU A 98 -9.94 3.14 -26.87
C LEU A 98 -8.72 3.89 -27.41
N ALA A 99 -8.35 3.60 -28.65
CA ALA A 99 -7.31 4.36 -29.33
C ALA A 99 -7.76 5.83 -29.51
N PRO A 100 -6.86 6.82 -29.39
CA PRO A 100 -7.22 8.23 -29.48
C PRO A 100 -7.98 8.59 -30.79
N GLY A 101 -7.75 7.83 -31.84
CA GLY A 101 -8.45 8.03 -33.11
C GLY A 101 -9.91 7.55 -33.10
N LEU A 102 -10.36 6.80 -32.12
CA LEU A 102 -11.73 6.28 -31.97
C LEU A 102 -12.62 7.11 -31.04
N HIS A 103 -12.12 8.21 -30.50
CA HIS A 103 -12.95 9.19 -29.80
C HIS A 103 -13.85 10.01 -30.76
N ASP A 104 -13.60 9.90 -32.04
CA ASP A 104 -14.48 10.43 -33.10
C ASP A 104 -15.63 9.45 -33.37
N GLU A 105 -16.88 9.90 -33.21
CA GLU A 105 -18.07 9.05 -33.35
C GLU A 105 -18.17 8.37 -34.73
N GLY A 106 -17.74 9.05 -35.80
CA GLY A 106 -17.78 8.50 -37.15
C GLY A 106 -16.82 7.32 -37.31
N ARG A 107 -15.59 7.46 -36.80
CA ARG A 107 -14.59 6.39 -36.86
C ARG A 107 -14.93 5.21 -35.94
N LEU A 108 -15.54 5.50 -34.81
CA LEU A 108 -16.03 4.44 -33.89
C LEU A 108 -17.15 3.65 -34.57
N HIS A 109 -18.09 4.32 -35.23
CA HIS A 109 -19.17 3.69 -35.98
C HIS A 109 -18.65 2.80 -37.10
N GLU A 110 -17.69 3.27 -37.91
CA GLU A 110 -17.04 2.46 -38.94
C GLU A 110 -16.35 1.21 -38.38
N ALA A 111 -15.73 1.32 -37.18
CA ALA A 111 -15.10 0.20 -36.53
C ALA A 111 -16.14 -0.86 -36.10
N PHE A 112 -17.27 -0.42 -35.56
CA PHE A 112 -18.39 -1.30 -35.23
C PHE A 112 -18.97 -2.00 -36.46
N GLU A 113 -19.26 -1.29 -37.55
CA GLU A 113 -19.76 -1.92 -38.77
C GLU A 113 -18.83 -3.01 -39.33
N LYS A 114 -17.51 -2.73 -39.31
CA LYS A 114 -16.49 -3.70 -39.74
C LYS A 114 -16.41 -4.95 -38.88
N LEU A 115 -16.70 -4.82 -37.58
CA LEU A 115 -16.59 -5.93 -36.62
C LEU A 115 -17.88 -6.74 -36.46
N GLU A 116 -19.03 -6.12 -36.57
CA GLU A 116 -20.34 -6.71 -36.26
C GLU A 116 -20.55 -8.08 -36.93
N ARG A 117 -20.28 -8.17 -38.25
CA ARG A 117 -20.48 -9.42 -39.01
C ARG A 117 -19.28 -10.34 -39.04
N ARG A 118 -18.08 -9.83 -38.84
CA ARG A 118 -16.82 -10.58 -39.07
C ARG A 118 -16.14 -11.05 -37.77
N ALA A 119 -16.39 -10.38 -36.68
CA ALA A 119 -15.70 -10.65 -35.42
C ALA A 119 -16.54 -10.25 -34.19
N PRO A 120 -17.66 -10.96 -33.91
CA PRO A 120 -18.61 -10.57 -32.85
C PRO A 120 -17.99 -10.41 -31.48
N ARG A 121 -17.01 -11.24 -31.10
CA ARG A 121 -16.29 -11.09 -29.83
C ARG A 121 -15.45 -9.81 -29.74
N GLN A 122 -14.88 -9.37 -30.85
CA GLN A 122 -14.15 -8.10 -30.92
C GLN A 122 -15.11 -6.90 -30.86
N TYR A 123 -16.29 -7.05 -31.47
CA TYR A 123 -17.37 -6.06 -31.39
C TYR A 123 -17.82 -5.85 -29.94
N GLU A 124 -18.14 -6.95 -29.23
CA GLU A 124 -18.54 -6.89 -27.82
C GLU A 124 -17.48 -6.24 -26.93
N ALA A 125 -16.21 -6.60 -27.10
CA ALA A 125 -15.11 -6.02 -26.34
C ALA A 125 -14.94 -4.51 -26.62
N LEU A 126 -15.08 -4.09 -27.88
CA LEU A 126 -15.00 -2.68 -28.27
C LEU A 126 -16.19 -1.88 -27.73
N LEU A 127 -17.38 -2.47 -27.72
CA LEU A 127 -18.60 -1.86 -27.18
C LEU A 127 -18.49 -1.61 -25.69
N GLU A 128 -17.95 -2.56 -24.93
CA GLU A 128 -17.72 -2.39 -23.49
C GLU A 128 -16.70 -1.27 -23.21
N LEU A 129 -15.63 -1.22 -23.99
CA LEU A 129 -14.61 -0.16 -23.85
C LEU A 129 -15.19 1.22 -24.21
N ALA A 130 -16.05 1.31 -25.22
CA ALA A 130 -16.73 2.54 -25.58
C ALA A 130 -17.74 3.00 -24.51
N SER A 131 -18.37 2.04 -23.81
CA SER A 131 -19.34 2.33 -22.74
C SER A 131 -18.69 2.83 -21.46
N ALA A 132 -17.40 2.55 -21.26
CA ALA A 132 -16.65 2.97 -20.08
C ALA A 132 -16.34 4.49 -20.05
N GLY A 133 -16.47 5.16 -21.18
CA GLY A 133 -16.25 6.61 -21.29
C GLY A 133 -14.87 7.02 -21.83
N ASP A 134 -14.79 8.27 -22.26
CA ASP A 134 -13.59 8.83 -22.88
C ASP A 134 -12.41 8.89 -21.91
N GLY A 135 -11.36 8.14 -22.23
CA GLY A 135 -10.11 8.11 -21.48
C GLY A 135 -10.10 7.15 -20.29
N GLU A 136 -11.20 6.46 -20.00
CA GLU A 136 -11.21 5.42 -18.98
C GLU A 136 -10.41 4.20 -19.44
N ARG A 137 -9.59 3.66 -18.53
CA ARG A 137 -8.72 2.53 -18.81
C ARG A 137 -9.17 1.33 -18.01
N ILE A 138 -9.55 0.28 -18.70
CA ILE A 138 -10.05 -0.96 -18.08
C ILE A 138 -8.91 -1.96 -17.91
N PRO A 139 -8.74 -2.56 -16.71
CA PRO A 139 -7.78 -3.64 -16.51
C PRO A 139 -8.11 -4.82 -17.43
N THR A 140 -7.11 -5.32 -18.17
CA THR A 140 -7.32 -6.45 -19.10
C THR A 140 -7.88 -7.69 -18.42
N GLY A 141 -7.47 -7.95 -17.17
CA GLY A 141 -8.01 -9.07 -16.39
C GLY A 141 -9.51 -8.96 -16.09
N GLU A 142 -10.05 -7.75 -15.97
CA GLU A 142 -11.48 -7.52 -15.73
C GLU A 142 -12.28 -7.65 -17.04
N VAL A 143 -11.83 -7.04 -18.11
CA VAL A 143 -12.44 -7.17 -19.45
C VAL A 143 -12.43 -8.64 -19.89
N ALA A 144 -11.31 -9.33 -19.72
CA ALA A 144 -11.21 -10.74 -20.06
C ALA A 144 -12.17 -11.61 -19.25
N ARG A 145 -12.38 -11.30 -17.95
CA ARG A 145 -13.36 -12.03 -17.12
C ARG A 145 -14.80 -11.77 -17.50
N ARG A 146 -15.16 -10.51 -17.77
CA ARG A 146 -16.54 -10.12 -18.09
C ARG A 146 -16.98 -10.60 -19.47
N LEU A 147 -16.15 -10.39 -20.51
CA LEU A 147 -16.55 -10.57 -21.90
C LEU A 147 -15.97 -11.81 -22.57
N LEU A 148 -14.75 -12.18 -22.23
CA LEU A 148 -13.95 -13.11 -23.02
C LEU A 148 -13.57 -14.39 -22.26
N ARG A 149 -13.99 -14.56 -21.03
CA ARG A 149 -13.62 -15.71 -20.20
C ARG A 149 -12.10 -15.99 -20.24
N ALA A 150 -11.30 -14.94 -20.11
CA ALA A 150 -9.83 -14.96 -20.13
C ALA A 150 -9.17 -15.15 -21.53
N ASP A 151 -9.86 -14.87 -22.61
CA ASP A 151 -9.27 -14.93 -23.95
C ASP A 151 -8.64 -13.56 -24.34
N TYR A 152 -7.31 -13.44 -24.13
CA TYR A 152 -6.54 -12.24 -24.49
C TYR A 152 -6.32 -12.08 -26.02
N ALA A 153 -6.59 -13.09 -26.82
CA ALA A 153 -6.37 -13.05 -28.26
C ALA A 153 -7.24 -11.97 -28.94
N VAL A 154 -8.41 -11.70 -28.41
CA VAL A 154 -9.34 -10.69 -28.90
C VAL A 154 -8.79 -9.27 -28.66
N LEU A 155 -8.23 -9.01 -27.48
CA LEU A 155 -7.61 -7.71 -27.17
C LEU A 155 -6.40 -7.45 -28.07
N HIS A 156 -5.52 -8.42 -28.24
CA HIS A 156 -4.39 -8.31 -29.16
C HIS A 156 -4.82 -8.11 -30.61
N ALA A 157 -5.94 -8.70 -31.03
CA ALA A 157 -6.47 -8.47 -32.38
C ALA A 157 -7.01 -7.06 -32.57
N LEU A 158 -7.68 -6.48 -31.55
CA LEU A 158 -8.15 -5.09 -31.55
C LEU A 158 -6.98 -4.10 -31.55
N GLU A 159 -5.94 -4.38 -30.77
CA GLU A 159 -4.72 -3.57 -30.69
C GLU A 159 -3.99 -3.53 -32.05
N ARG A 160 -3.82 -4.68 -32.69
CA ARG A 160 -3.22 -4.75 -34.04
C ARG A 160 -4.03 -4.00 -35.09
N LYS A 161 -5.34 -3.87 -34.91
CA LYS A 161 -6.21 -3.07 -35.79
C LYS A 161 -6.18 -1.57 -35.47
N GLY A 162 -5.48 -1.17 -34.40
CA GLY A 162 -5.40 0.21 -33.94
C GLY A 162 -6.70 0.72 -33.30
N TYR A 163 -7.57 -0.17 -32.82
CA TYR A 163 -8.83 0.20 -32.17
C TYR A 163 -8.68 0.41 -30.67
N ILE A 164 -7.70 -0.22 -30.06
CA ILE A 164 -7.37 -0.04 -28.65
C ILE A 164 -5.88 0.22 -28.49
N VAL A 165 -5.52 0.81 -27.34
CA VAL A 165 -4.15 0.95 -26.88
C VAL A 165 -4.01 0.25 -25.53
N SER A 166 -2.91 -0.49 -25.36
CA SER A 166 -2.55 -1.09 -24.09
C SER A 166 -1.45 -0.29 -23.41
N ALA A 167 -1.49 -0.21 -22.10
CA ALA A 167 -0.43 0.38 -21.28
C ALA A 167 -0.28 -0.40 -19.99
N GLU A 168 0.97 -0.72 -19.66
CA GLU A 168 1.27 -1.26 -18.34
C GLU A 168 1.27 -0.13 -17.31
N ARG A 169 0.54 -0.32 -16.23
CA ARG A 169 0.52 0.57 -15.08
C ARG A 169 0.67 -0.23 -13.80
N GLU A 170 1.29 0.37 -12.81
CA GLU A 170 1.18 -0.13 -11.45
C GLU A 170 -0.30 -0.19 -11.07
N ARG A 171 -0.73 -1.29 -10.48
CA ARG A 171 -2.10 -1.47 -10.02
C ARG A 171 -2.49 -0.34 -9.08
N THR A 172 -3.19 0.65 -9.60
CA THR A 172 -3.79 1.72 -8.79
C THR A 172 -5.08 1.20 -8.19
N VAL A 173 -5.12 1.13 -6.88
CA VAL A 173 -6.39 0.90 -6.17
C VAL A 173 -7.17 2.21 -6.25
N GLU A 174 -8.22 2.26 -7.07
CA GLU A 174 -9.12 3.40 -7.10
C GLU A 174 -9.70 3.62 -5.71
N ARG A 175 -9.50 4.80 -5.18
CA ARG A 175 -10.04 5.20 -3.89
C ARG A 175 -11.47 5.65 -4.11
N GLY A 176 -12.42 4.77 -3.88
CA GLY A 176 -13.84 5.10 -3.92
C GLY A 176 -14.19 6.32 -3.06
N GLY A 177 -15.31 6.99 -3.39
CA GLY A 177 -15.73 8.27 -2.84
C GLY A 177 -15.73 8.40 -1.32
N SER A 178 -15.88 9.62 -0.84
CA SER A 178 -15.69 10.05 0.55
C SER A 178 -16.80 9.66 1.54
N ALA A 179 -17.90 9.07 1.11
CA ALA A 179 -19.02 8.72 1.98
C ALA A 179 -18.93 7.27 2.46
N PHE A 180 -18.62 7.08 3.74
CA PHE A 180 -18.60 5.77 4.37
C PHE A 180 -20.00 5.45 4.96
N ARG A 181 -20.44 4.19 4.80
CA ARG A 181 -21.63 3.68 5.50
C ARG A 181 -21.25 3.24 6.90
N LEU A 182 -21.33 4.18 7.85
CA LEU A 182 -20.97 3.93 9.23
C LEU A 182 -22.09 3.21 9.98
N PRO A 183 -21.77 2.35 10.96
CA PRO A 183 -22.76 1.75 11.85
C PRO A 183 -23.41 2.83 12.74
N GLU A 184 -24.68 2.66 13.07
CA GLU A 184 -25.35 3.50 14.04
C GLU A 184 -24.78 3.28 15.44
N LEU A 185 -24.57 4.36 16.18
CA LEU A 185 -24.08 4.30 17.54
C LEU A 185 -25.24 4.38 18.54
N THR A 186 -25.17 3.56 19.57
CA THR A 186 -26.02 3.70 20.75
C THR A 186 -25.69 5.00 21.49
N PRO A 187 -26.59 5.53 22.34
CA PRO A 187 -26.31 6.74 23.13
C PRO A 187 -25.03 6.63 23.97
N ALA A 188 -24.73 5.44 24.53
CA ALA A 188 -23.52 5.22 25.30
C ALA A 188 -22.25 5.25 24.43
N GLN A 189 -22.30 4.67 23.24
CA GLN A 189 -21.19 4.71 22.29
C GLN A 189 -20.96 6.12 21.75
N LEU A 190 -22.02 6.88 21.50
CA LEU A 190 -21.92 8.27 21.09
C LEU A 190 -21.27 9.12 22.19
N ALA A 191 -21.68 8.97 23.46
CA ALA A 191 -21.05 9.63 24.58
C ALA A 191 -19.56 9.28 24.72
N ALA A 192 -19.19 8.01 24.49
CA ALA A 192 -17.80 7.57 24.48
C ALA A 192 -17.00 8.22 23.34
N LEU A 193 -17.56 8.31 22.14
CA LEU A 193 -16.94 8.97 20.99
C LEU A 193 -16.67 10.45 21.28
N GLU A 194 -17.64 11.17 21.81
CA GLU A 194 -17.49 12.59 22.19
C GLU A 194 -16.44 12.77 23.29
N SER A 195 -16.41 11.88 24.27
CA SER A 195 -15.37 11.88 25.32
C SER A 195 -13.98 11.71 24.72
N LEU A 196 -13.79 10.77 23.79
CA LEU A 196 -12.50 10.56 23.09
C LEU A 196 -12.08 11.79 22.30
N ARG A 197 -12.98 12.43 21.56
CA ARG A 197 -12.71 13.69 20.84
C ARG A 197 -12.22 14.78 21.80
N GLY A 198 -12.89 14.93 22.94
CA GLY A 198 -12.50 15.87 23.99
C GLY A 198 -11.15 15.55 24.63
N GLN A 199 -10.81 14.26 24.77
CA GLN A 199 -9.51 13.84 25.29
C GLN A 199 -8.38 14.11 24.29
N PHE A 200 -8.56 13.80 23.01
CA PHE A 200 -7.56 14.05 21.96
C PHE A 200 -7.25 15.52 21.74
N ALA A 201 -8.17 16.42 22.09
CA ALA A 201 -7.89 17.85 22.11
C ALA A 201 -6.86 18.26 23.18
N ARG A 202 -6.62 17.41 24.18
CA ARG A 202 -5.77 17.72 25.35
C ARG A 202 -4.57 16.80 25.49
N LYS A 203 -4.69 15.54 25.02
CA LYS A 203 -3.69 14.49 25.18
C LYS A 203 -3.53 13.69 23.91
N PRO A 204 -2.32 13.22 23.58
CA PRO A 204 -2.07 12.42 22.38
C PRO A 204 -2.61 10.98 22.46
N ALA A 205 -2.99 10.50 23.66
CA ALA A 205 -3.46 9.13 23.87
C ALA A 205 -4.69 9.12 24.77
N ALA A 206 -5.61 8.20 24.47
CA ALA A 206 -6.82 7.94 25.24
C ALA A 206 -7.06 6.43 25.34
N LEU A 207 -7.63 5.97 26.45
CA LEU A 207 -8.02 4.58 26.67
C LEU A 207 -9.53 4.46 26.50
N LEU A 208 -9.97 3.62 25.54
CA LEU A 208 -11.36 3.19 25.41
C LEU A 208 -11.53 1.85 26.16
N HIS A 209 -11.98 1.92 27.40
CA HIS A 209 -12.22 0.73 28.21
C HIS A 209 -13.65 0.22 28.07
N GLY A 210 -13.82 -1.08 27.91
CA GLY A 210 -15.13 -1.73 27.81
C GLY A 210 -14.97 -3.25 27.70
N ILE A 211 -15.99 -3.98 28.16
CA ILE A 211 -16.02 -5.45 28.07
C ILE A 211 -16.06 -5.91 26.60
N THR A 212 -15.71 -7.14 26.36
CA THR A 212 -15.85 -7.76 25.02
C THR A 212 -17.31 -7.70 24.57
N GLY A 213 -17.54 -7.32 23.31
CA GLY A 213 -18.90 -7.16 22.77
C GLY A 213 -19.59 -5.85 23.13
N SER A 214 -18.96 -4.92 23.87
CA SER A 214 -19.56 -3.62 24.19
C SER A 214 -19.64 -2.64 22.99
N GLY A 215 -19.11 -3.04 21.85
CA GLY A 215 -19.11 -2.22 20.65
C GLY A 215 -18.01 -1.17 20.58
N LYS A 216 -16.85 -1.42 21.18
CA LYS A 216 -15.65 -0.56 21.02
C LYS A 216 -15.30 -0.35 19.55
N THR A 217 -15.47 -1.39 18.74
CA THR A 217 -15.21 -1.36 17.31
C THR A 217 -16.04 -0.32 16.57
N GLU A 218 -17.33 -0.21 16.89
CA GLU A 218 -18.23 0.81 16.33
C GLU A 218 -17.71 2.21 16.61
N VAL A 219 -17.25 2.45 17.85
CA VAL A 219 -16.73 3.76 18.26
C VAL A 219 -15.47 4.13 17.48
N TYR A 220 -14.48 3.24 17.40
CA TYR A 220 -13.25 3.59 16.70
C TYR A 220 -13.43 3.63 15.18
N ILE A 221 -14.40 2.92 14.57
CA ILE A 221 -14.74 3.04 13.15
C ILE A 221 -15.11 4.50 12.80
N HIS A 222 -15.86 5.19 13.66
CA HIS A 222 -16.19 6.60 13.45
C HIS A 222 -14.95 7.50 13.49
N LEU A 223 -14.02 7.28 14.43
CA LEU A 223 -12.76 8.04 14.49
C LEU A 223 -11.90 7.79 13.23
N ILE A 224 -11.84 6.54 12.77
CA ILE A 224 -11.14 6.17 11.52
C ILE A 224 -11.73 6.93 10.34
N ALA A 225 -13.07 6.93 10.21
CA ALA A 225 -13.77 7.62 9.12
C ALA A 225 -13.47 9.12 9.10
N GLU A 226 -13.44 9.77 10.26
CA GLU A 226 -13.12 11.19 10.38
C GLU A 226 -11.71 11.53 9.91
N VAL A 227 -10.73 10.71 10.28
CA VAL A 227 -9.34 10.91 9.87
C VAL A 227 -9.18 10.69 8.38
N LEU A 228 -9.76 9.62 7.84
CA LEU A 228 -9.71 9.31 6.41
C LEU A 228 -10.42 10.38 5.56
N ALA A 229 -11.55 10.94 6.04
CA ALA A 229 -12.25 12.02 5.36
C ALA A 229 -11.39 13.29 5.22
N ARG A 230 -10.48 13.52 6.16
CA ARG A 230 -9.50 14.64 6.13
C ARG A 230 -8.21 14.30 5.38
N GLY A 231 -8.12 13.11 4.78
CA GLY A 231 -6.94 12.64 4.05
C GLY A 231 -5.77 12.24 4.97
N GLY A 232 -6.02 12.02 6.26
CA GLY A 232 -5.06 11.44 7.19
C GLY A 232 -4.90 9.94 7.01
N ASP A 233 -3.78 9.38 7.45
CA ASP A 233 -3.56 7.94 7.48
C ASP A 233 -3.96 7.37 8.84
N VAL A 234 -4.43 6.13 8.82
CA VAL A 234 -4.86 5.39 10.01
C VAL A 234 -4.14 4.04 10.07
N LEU A 235 -3.70 3.68 11.27
CA LEU A 235 -3.16 2.36 11.59
C LEU A 235 -4.02 1.71 12.68
N LEU A 236 -4.69 0.62 12.34
CA LEU A 236 -5.35 -0.27 13.29
C LEU A 236 -4.45 -1.47 13.56
N LEU A 237 -3.95 -1.54 14.78
CA LEU A 237 -3.17 -2.67 15.27
C LEU A 237 -4.10 -3.66 15.97
N VAL A 238 -3.98 -4.92 15.60
CA VAL A 238 -4.70 -6.03 16.21
C VAL A 238 -3.73 -7.17 16.52
N PRO A 239 -3.98 -7.99 17.55
CA PRO A 239 -3.24 -9.23 17.77
C PRO A 239 -3.33 -10.15 16.55
N GLU A 240 -2.29 -10.96 16.29
CA GLU A 240 -2.30 -11.87 15.13
C GLU A 240 -3.52 -12.81 15.10
N ILE A 241 -3.96 -13.25 16.28
CA ILE A 241 -5.14 -14.11 16.44
C ILE A 241 -6.46 -13.39 16.17
N ALA A 242 -6.49 -12.07 16.38
CA ALA A 242 -7.67 -11.23 16.16
C ALA A 242 -7.75 -10.71 14.71
N LEU A 243 -6.70 -10.84 13.92
CA LEU A 243 -6.69 -10.48 12.50
C LEU A 243 -7.42 -11.56 11.67
N THR A 244 -8.72 -11.63 11.88
CA THR A 244 -9.59 -12.61 11.22
C THR A 244 -10.08 -12.10 9.87
N ALA A 245 -10.48 -13.03 8.99
CA ALA A 245 -11.12 -12.67 7.71
C ALA A 245 -12.40 -11.84 7.94
N GLN A 246 -13.14 -12.12 9.01
CA GLN A 246 -14.36 -11.41 9.38
C GLN A 246 -14.09 -9.93 9.74
N LEU A 247 -13.01 -9.64 10.47
CA LEU A 247 -12.63 -8.26 10.79
C LEU A 247 -12.24 -7.51 9.52
N ILE A 248 -11.41 -8.13 8.68
CA ILE A 248 -10.95 -7.55 7.42
C ILE A 248 -12.14 -7.24 6.52
N GLU A 249 -13.02 -8.22 6.29
CA GLU A 249 -14.23 -8.07 5.48
C GLU A 249 -15.15 -6.96 6.01
N ARG A 250 -15.27 -6.85 7.32
CA ARG A 250 -16.03 -5.78 7.96
C ARG A 250 -15.44 -4.41 7.65
N MET A 251 -14.13 -4.25 7.76
CA MET A 251 -13.45 -2.99 7.44
C MET A 251 -13.55 -2.67 5.94
N GLU A 252 -13.36 -3.66 5.08
CA GLU A 252 -13.49 -3.50 3.62
C GLU A 252 -14.92 -3.12 3.19
N ARG A 253 -15.94 -3.65 3.87
CA ARG A 253 -17.34 -3.27 3.62
C ARG A 253 -17.62 -1.80 3.92
N ILE A 254 -16.95 -1.24 4.93
CA ILE A 254 -17.14 0.16 5.35
C ILE A 254 -16.25 1.10 4.56
N PHE A 255 -14.96 0.76 4.43
CA PHE A 255 -13.92 1.66 3.90
C PHE A 255 -13.47 1.30 2.48
N GLY A 256 -13.98 0.20 1.93
CA GLY A 256 -13.71 -0.23 0.56
C GLY A 256 -12.24 -0.51 0.31
N SER A 257 -11.78 -0.09 -0.85
CA SER A 257 -10.40 -0.28 -1.32
C SER A 257 -9.32 0.49 -0.54
N ARG A 258 -9.70 1.31 0.43
CA ARG A 258 -8.75 2.01 1.31
C ARG A 258 -8.09 1.09 2.33
N VAL A 259 -8.73 -0.06 2.62
CA VAL A 259 -8.20 -1.03 3.58
C VAL A 259 -7.00 -1.77 3.00
N THR A 260 -5.91 -1.71 3.72
CA THR A 260 -4.69 -2.46 3.41
C THR A 260 -4.37 -3.36 4.58
N THR A 261 -4.30 -4.66 4.37
CA THR A 261 -3.89 -5.62 5.40
C THR A 261 -2.39 -5.84 5.38
N TYR A 262 -1.76 -5.91 6.59
CA TYR A 262 -0.33 -6.17 6.71
C TYR A 262 -0.02 -7.09 7.89
N HIS A 263 0.47 -8.29 7.61
CA HIS A 263 0.74 -9.34 8.61
C HIS A 263 1.86 -10.29 8.19
N SER A 264 2.31 -11.15 9.10
CA SER A 264 3.42 -12.09 8.90
C SER A 264 3.16 -13.13 7.79
N LYS A 265 1.91 -13.54 7.57
CA LYS A 265 1.52 -14.53 6.53
C LYS A 265 1.54 -13.98 5.10
N LEU A 266 1.72 -12.67 4.91
CA LEU A 266 1.93 -12.11 3.58
C LEU A 266 3.28 -12.55 3.01
N THR A 267 3.32 -12.84 1.71
CA THR A 267 4.57 -13.12 1.02
C THR A 267 5.52 -11.92 1.10
N ASN A 268 6.83 -12.17 1.10
CA ASN A 268 7.84 -11.11 1.12
C ASN A 268 7.63 -10.10 -0.01
N ARG A 269 7.26 -10.57 -1.21
CA ARG A 269 6.93 -9.71 -2.34
C ARG A 269 5.76 -8.77 -2.02
N ARG A 270 4.65 -9.31 -1.50
CA ARG A 270 3.46 -8.50 -1.19
C ARG A 270 3.72 -7.49 -0.07
N ARG A 271 4.54 -7.86 0.92
CA ARG A 271 5.00 -6.93 1.97
C ARG A 271 5.81 -5.78 1.38
N THR A 272 6.70 -6.07 0.44
CA THR A 272 7.52 -5.07 -0.25
C THR A 272 6.68 -4.15 -1.14
N GLU A 273 5.78 -4.71 -1.94
CA GLU A 273 4.84 -3.95 -2.78
C GLU A 273 3.99 -2.99 -1.92
N THR A 274 3.47 -3.48 -0.78
CA THR A 274 2.71 -2.66 0.16
C THR A 274 3.55 -1.53 0.73
N TYR A 275 4.78 -1.82 1.18
CA TYR A 275 5.69 -0.81 1.71
C TYR A 275 5.99 0.29 0.68
N LEU A 276 6.37 -0.09 -0.54
CA LEU A 276 6.70 0.87 -1.61
C LEU A 276 5.48 1.70 -2.02
N ARG A 277 4.29 1.09 -2.10
CA ARG A 277 3.05 1.78 -2.38
C ARG A 277 2.75 2.84 -1.31
N LEU A 278 2.80 2.45 -0.04
CA LEU A 278 2.58 3.38 1.09
C LEU A 278 3.63 4.49 1.12
N ASN A 279 4.89 4.18 0.79
CA ASN A 279 5.95 5.18 0.72
C ASN A 279 5.71 6.24 -0.37
N ARG A 280 5.00 5.90 -1.44
CA ARG A 280 4.62 6.83 -2.51
C ARG A 280 3.30 7.56 -2.23
N SER A 281 2.50 7.06 -1.31
CA SER A 281 1.19 7.61 -0.97
C SER A 281 1.28 9.05 -0.43
N GLN A 282 0.24 9.83 -0.73
CA GLN A 282 0.08 11.21 -0.26
C GLN A 282 -0.87 11.33 0.93
N GLY A 283 -1.32 10.20 1.49
CA GLY A 283 -2.23 10.13 2.63
C GLY A 283 -3.59 9.47 2.30
N GLY A 284 -4.43 9.36 3.31
CA GLY A 284 -5.74 8.69 3.22
C GLY A 284 -5.64 7.16 3.19
N GLU A 285 -4.56 6.60 3.72
CA GLU A 285 -4.34 5.17 3.85
C GLU A 285 -4.94 4.63 5.14
N PHE A 286 -5.58 3.47 5.04
CA PHE A 286 -6.02 2.73 6.21
C PHE A 286 -5.35 1.35 6.25
N VAL A 287 -4.46 1.17 7.20
CA VAL A 287 -3.76 -0.10 7.41
C VAL A 287 -4.36 -0.83 8.60
N VAL A 288 -4.76 -2.07 8.38
CA VAL A 288 -5.11 -3.04 9.43
C VAL A 288 -3.98 -4.05 9.51
N GLY A 289 -3.31 -4.12 10.66
CA GLY A 289 -2.15 -4.99 10.75
C GLY A 289 -1.76 -5.38 12.15
N VAL A 290 -0.75 -6.23 12.21
CA VAL A 290 -0.15 -6.69 13.46
C VAL A 290 0.99 -5.75 13.87
N ARG A 291 1.60 -6.02 15.03
CA ARG A 291 2.68 -5.21 15.62
C ARG A 291 3.72 -4.69 14.61
N SER A 292 4.19 -5.51 13.67
CA SER A 292 5.20 -5.09 12.70
C SER A 292 4.74 -3.97 11.75
N SER A 293 3.44 -3.70 11.68
CA SER A 293 2.87 -2.64 10.83
C SER A 293 3.24 -1.22 11.29
N ILE A 294 3.73 -1.05 12.52
CA ILE A 294 4.19 0.25 13.04
C ILE A 294 5.37 0.84 12.22
N PHE A 295 6.11 0.00 11.51
CA PHE A 295 7.24 0.42 10.69
C PHE A 295 6.86 0.85 9.27
N LEU A 296 5.58 0.73 8.90
CA LEU A 296 5.12 1.12 7.57
C LEU A 296 5.22 2.64 7.35
N PRO A 297 5.52 3.08 6.11
CA PRO A 297 5.77 4.47 5.79
C PRO A 297 4.46 5.28 5.60
N LEU A 298 3.68 5.42 6.68
CA LEU A 298 2.47 6.23 6.72
C LEU A 298 2.86 7.70 6.94
N LYS A 299 2.82 8.50 5.87
CA LYS A 299 3.35 9.89 5.88
C LYS A 299 2.45 10.88 6.61
N ARG A 300 1.16 10.60 6.65
CA ARG A 300 0.14 11.45 7.29
C ARG A 300 -0.59 10.70 8.40
N LEU A 301 0.13 9.89 9.16
CA LEU A 301 -0.43 9.11 10.28
C LEU A 301 -1.00 10.07 11.33
N GLN A 302 -2.31 10.02 11.52
CA GLN A 302 -3.05 10.87 12.47
C GLN A 302 -3.78 10.06 13.54
N LEU A 303 -4.02 8.76 13.29
CA LEU A 303 -4.67 7.90 14.27
C LEU A 303 -4.01 6.53 14.29
N VAL A 304 -3.65 6.09 15.48
CA VAL A 304 -3.28 4.70 15.77
C VAL A 304 -4.31 4.15 16.75
N VAL A 305 -4.98 3.09 16.35
CA VAL A 305 -5.85 2.30 17.23
C VAL A 305 -5.11 1.02 17.58
N VAL A 306 -5.00 0.73 18.86
CA VAL A 306 -4.45 -0.55 19.37
C VAL A 306 -5.59 -1.31 20.01
N ASP A 307 -6.13 -2.29 19.29
CA ASP A 307 -7.22 -3.13 19.80
C ASP A 307 -6.63 -4.24 20.68
N GLU A 308 -7.36 -4.62 21.73
CA GLU A 308 -6.90 -5.60 22.74
C GLU A 308 -5.46 -5.31 23.22
N GLU A 309 -5.19 -4.08 23.68
CA GLU A 309 -3.86 -3.56 24.01
C GLU A 309 -3.10 -4.38 25.06
N HIS A 310 -3.83 -5.14 25.87
CA HIS A 310 -3.30 -6.03 26.91
C HIS A 310 -2.73 -7.34 26.36
N ASP A 311 -2.94 -7.65 25.06
CA ASP A 311 -2.49 -8.90 24.47
C ASP A 311 -0.94 -8.98 24.44
N ALA A 312 -0.41 -10.12 24.90
CA ALA A 312 1.03 -10.34 25.00
C ALA A 312 1.75 -10.30 23.64
N SER A 313 1.06 -10.50 22.52
CA SER A 313 1.65 -10.46 21.18
C SER A 313 2.18 -9.07 20.77
N TYR A 314 1.77 -8.01 21.47
CA TYR A 314 2.35 -6.68 21.30
C TYR A 314 3.73 -6.52 21.94
N LYS A 315 4.05 -7.39 22.90
CA LYS A 315 5.36 -7.43 23.57
C LYS A 315 6.05 -8.74 23.18
N GLN A 316 7.27 -8.64 22.72
CA GLN A 316 8.09 -9.83 22.48
C GLN A 316 8.91 -10.07 23.75
N ALA A 317 8.85 -11.29 24.26
CA ALA A 317 9.56 -11.68 25.48
C ALA A 317 10.99 -12.16 25.17
N ASP A 318 11.37 -12.28 23.89
CA ASP A 318 12.66 -12.83 23.44
C ASP A 318 13.51 -11.77 22.74
#